data_4dc615f573d51759e25fc04a4ec92874
#
_entry.id   4dc615f573d51759e25fc04a4ec92874
#
_cell.length_a   1.000
_cell.length_b   1.000
_cell.length_c   1.000
_cell.angle_alpha   90.00
_cell.angle_beta   90.00
_cell.angle_gamma   90.00
#
_symmetry.space_group_name_H-M   'P 1'
#
loop_
_entity.id
_entity.type
_entity.pdbx_description
1 polymer ?
#
loop_
_entity_poly.entity_id
_entity_poly.type
_entity_poly.pdbx_seq_one_letter_code
_entity_poly.pdbx_strand_id
1 'polypeptide(L)'
;MNRLSGIFLALAILAIAAATPARADRCDDLAKQLTGQVDGLSVGRTAANVIYLSHPAAKQVRLGCASRRVSNEFYAAVDSRKPQPAFANMVASAAAIIFTIPKPDTLKGVNRCIGRMGIFRGDDVKLRYRRLDLRCTRTKTSATITISRGKDE
;
A
#
# COMPACT_ATOMS: atom_id res chain seq x y z
N MET A 1 26.49 -68.90 20.61
CA MET A 1 27.40 -68.01 19.92
C MET A 1 26.60 -67.33 18.78
N ASN A 2 25.84 -66.31 19.10
CA ASN A 2 25.01 -65.62 18.10
C ASN A 2 25.28 -64.13 18.21
N ARG A 3 25.91 -63.59 17.20
CA ARG A 3 26.11 -62.16 17.04
C ARG A 3 24.92 -61.61 16.28
N LEU A 4 24.01 -60.93 17.00
CA LEU A 4 22.99 -60.12 16.38
C LEU A 4 23.46 -58.65 16.43
N SER A 5 24.00 -58.23 15.30
CA SER A 5 24.30 -56.83 15.04
C SER A 5 22.99 -56.11 14.73
N GLY A 6 22.50 -55.34 15.70
CA GLY A 6 21.37 -54.43 15.51
C GLY A 6 21.84 -53.21 14.75
N ILE A 7 21.40 -53.08 13.52
CA ILE A 7 21.55 -51.85 12.73
C ILE A 7 20.41 -50.94 13.16
N PHE A 8 20.71 -49.96 14.00
CA PHE A 8 19.82 -48.83 14.26
C PHE A 8 19.91 -47.86 13.08
N LEU A 9 18.96 -47.99 12.21
CA LEU A 9 18.76 -47.05 11.12
C LEU A 9 18.16 -45.78 11.73
N ALA A 10 19.01 -44.78 11.99
CA ALA A 10 18.57 -43.46 12.41
C ALA A 10 17.91 -42.77 11.24
N LEU A 11 16.58 -42.78 11.20
CA LEU A 11 15.78 -41.99 10.28
C LEU A 11 15.84 -40.52 10.74
N ALA A 12 16.79 -39.79 10.23
CA ALA A 12 16.82 -38.32 10.39
C ALA A 12 15.71 -37.75 9.48
N ILE A 13 14.54 -37.52 10.04
CA ILE A 13 13.46 -36.77 9.40
C ILE A 13 13.92 -35.30 9.37
N LEU A 14 14.44 -34.86 8.23
CA LEU A 14 14.65 -33.46 7.93
C LEU A 14 13.25 -32.83 7.77
N ALA A 15 12.69 -32.32 8.84
CA ALA A 15 11.54 -31.44 8.79
C ALA A 15 12.03 -30.08 8.21
N ILE A 16 12.03 -29.96 6.89
CA ILE A 16 12.17 -28.69 6.21
C ILE A 16 10.89 -27.91 6.55
N ALA A 17 10.97 -27.08 7.57
CA ALA A 17 9.96 -26.08 7.86
C ALA A 17 9.97 -25.10 6.67
N ALA A 18 9.10 -25.38 5.69
CA ALA A 18 8.76 -24.41 4.65
C ALA A 18 8.09 -23.23 5.36
N ALA A 19 8.89 -22.25 5.77
CA ALA A 19 8.41 -20.98 6.24
C ALA A 19 7.71 -20.29 5.05
N THR A 20 6.42 -20.55 4.91
CA THR A 20 5.60 -19.92 3.88
C THR A 20 5.62 -18.41 4.06
N PRO A 21 5.96 -17.63 3.04
CA PRO A 21 5.93 -16.17 3.06
C PRO A 21 4.49 -15.63 2.97
N ALA A 22 3.62 -16.10 3.83
CA ALA A 22 2.17 -15.81 3.82
C ALA A 22 1.79 -14.32 3.86
N ARG A 23 2.77 -13.42 3.95
CA ARG A 23 2.56 -11.97 3.96
C ARG A 23 2.99 -11.29 2.67
N ALA A 24 4.04 -11.76 2.04
CA ALA A 24 4.44 -11.31 0.71
C ALA A 24 3.31 -11.63 -0.26
N ASP A 25 2.77 -12.84 -0.21
CA ASP A 25 1.66 -13.28 -1.07
C ASP A 25 0.44 -12.36 -0.99
N ARG A 26 0.03 -11.94 0.22
CA ARG A 26 -1.13 -11.03 0.39
C ARG A 26 -0.90 -9.64 -0.18
N CYS A 27 0.31 -9.11 -0.12
CA CYS A 27 0.61 -7.81 -0.70
C CYS A 27 0.68 -7.88 -2.21
N ASP A 28 1.25 -8.94 -2.76
CA ASP A 28 1.29 -9.19 -4.19
C ASP A 28 -0.11 -9.42 -4.76
N ASP A 29 -0.98 -10.14 -4.04
CA ASP A 29 -2.38 -10.31 -4.42
C ASP A 29 -3.14 -8.98 -4.41
N LEU A 30 -2.87 -8.13 -3.41
CA LEU A 30 -3.44 -6.79 -3.36
C LEU A 30 -2.95 -5.92 -4.53
N ALA A 31 -1.67 -6.02 -4.89
CA ALA A 31 -1.13 -5.32 -6.04
C ALA A 31 -1.76 -5.80 -7.37
N LYS A 32 -1.97 -7.11 -7.51
CA LYS A 32 -2.70 -7.68 -8.66
C LYS A 32 -4.15 -7.19 -8.71
N GLN A 33 -4.83 -7.17 -7.56
CA GLN A 33 -6.19 -6.63 -7.47
C GLN A 33 -6.25 -5.16 -7.88
N LEU A 34 -5.28 -4.36 -7.44
CA LEU A 34 -5.17 -2.95 -7.82
C LEU A 34 -5.04 -2.78 -9.34
N THR A 35 -4.15 -3.53 -9.98
CA THR A 35 -3.96 -3.44 -11.44
C THR A 35 -5.14 -3.97 -12.23
N GLY A 36 -5.90 -4.90 -11.68
CA GLY A 36 -7.12 -5.41 -12.32
C GLY A 36 -8.35 -4.50 -12.18
N GLN A 37 -8.35 -3.56 -11.24
CA GLN A 37 -9.52 -2.73 -10.93
C GLN A 37 -9.29 -1.22 -11.06
N VAL A 38 -8.04 -0.78 -11.20
CA VAL A 38 -7.68 0.63 -11.41
C VAL A 38 -7.09 0.77 -12.80
N ASP A 39 -7.84 1.35 -13.72
CA ASP A 39 -7.43 1.53 -15.11
C ASP A 39 -6.10 2.29 -15.20
N GLY A 40 -5.18 1.78 -16.01
CA GLY A 40 -3.87 2.37 -16.24
C GLY A 40 -2.85 2.15 -15.12
N LEU A 41 -3.21 1.42 -14.05
CA LEU A 41 -2.26 1.06 -13.00
C LEU A 41 -1.49 -0.21 -13.39
N SER A 42 -0.19 -0.21 -13.22
CA SER A 42 0.68 -1.37 -13.46
C SER A 42 1.64 -1.60 -12.31
N VAL A 43 2.01 -2.88 -12.10
CA VAL A 43 2.99 -3.28 -11.09
C VAL A 43 4.40 -3.12 -11.66
N GLY A 44 5.26 -2.47 -10.89
CA GLY A 44 6.69 -2.39 -11.15
C GLY A 44 7.49 -3.31 -10.21
N ARG A 45 8.64 -2.82 -9.75
CA ARG A 45 9.51 -3.57 -8.85
C ARG A 45 8.98 -3.63 -7.43
N THR A 46 9.36 -4.67 -6.69
CA THR A 46 9.20 -4.77 -5.24
C THR A 46 10.55 -4.60 -4.55
N ALA A 47 10.62 -3.78 -3.53
CA ALA A 47 11.82 -3.60 -2.70
C ALA A 47 11.43 -3.23 -1.26
N ALA A 48 12.06 -3.87 -0.27
CA ALA A 48 11.90 -3.57 1.15
C ALA A 48 10.44 -3.44 1.62
N ASN A 49 9.59 -4.41 1.29
CA ASN A 49 8.14 -4.41 1.60
C ASN A 49 7.34 -3.27 0.95
N VAL A 50 7.86 -2.68 -0.13
CA VAL A 50 7.18 -1.66 -0.92
C VAL A 50 7.06 -2.16 -2.36
N ILE A 51 5.85 -2.16 -2.88
CA ILE A 51 5.58 -2.41 -4.29
C ILE A 51 5.46 -1.06 -4.99
N TYR A 52 6.35 -0.83 -5.96
CA TYR A 52 6.28 0.34 -6.81
C TYR A 52 5.27 0.09 -7.92
N LEU A 53 4.38 1.04 -8.10
CA LEU A 53 3.34 1.02 -9.11
C LEU A 53 3.55 2.19 -10.08
N SER A 54 2.99 2.11 -11.26
CA SER A 54 2.97 3.22 -12.21
C SER A 54 1.57 3.51 -12.72
N HIS A 55 1.28 4.79 -12.95
CA HIS A 55 -0.01 5.25 -13.49
C HIS A 55 0.18 6.57 -14.25
N PRO A 56 -0.47 6.79 -15.42
CA PRO A 56 -0.28 8.00 -16.22
C PRO A 56 -0.58 9.32 -15.50
N ALA A 57 -1.51 9.31 -14.54
CA ALA A 57 -1.88 10.51 -13.78
C ALA A 57 -0.93 10.80 -12.59
N ALA A 58 0.09 9.98 -12.34
CA ALA A 58 0.98 10.13 -11.20
C ALA A 58 2.45 9.95 -11.62
N LYS A 59 3.34 10.71 -11.01
CA LYS A 59 4.80 10.53 -11.17
C LYS A 59 5.30 9.31 -10.43
N GLN A 60 4.74 9.05 -9.26
CA GLN A 60 5.14 7.94 -8.41
C GLN A 60 3.92 7.40 -7.66
N VAL A 61 3.81 6.08 -7.63
CA VAL A 61 2.82 5.38 -6.82
C VAL A 61 3.51 4.26 -6.07
N ARG A 62 3.19 4.07 -4.79
CA ARG A 62 3.76 3.03 -3.94
C ARG A 62 2.71 2.42 -3.04
N LEU A 63 2.76 1.10 -2.92
CA LEU A 63 2.03 0.32 -1.93
C LEU A 63 3.02 -0.19 -0.89
N GLY A 64 2.98 0.35 0.31
CA GLY A 64 3.66 -0.19 1.48
C GLY A 64 2.88 -1.38 2.02
N CYS A 65 3.56 -2.52 2.14
CA CYS A 65 2.96 -3.77 2.59
C CYS A 65 2.84 -3.81 4.11
N ALA A 66 1.72 -4.35 4.59
CA ALA A 66 1.51 -4.54 6.01
C ALA A 66 2.56 -5.47 6.64
N SER A 67 3.00 -5.15 7.84
CA SER A 67 3.88 -5.96 8.67
C SER A 67 3.25 -6.23 10.04
N ARG A 68 3.97 -6.87 10.95
CA ARG A 68 3.45 -7.11 12.32
C ARG A 68 3.07 -5.84 13.07
N ARG A 69 3.71 -4.71 12.75
CA ARG A 69 3.58 -3.43 13.47
C ARG A 69 3.03 -2.30 12.60
N VAL A 70 2.92 -2.49 11.28
CA VAL A 70 2.57 -1.45 10.32
C VAL A 70 1.43 -1.96 9.43
N SER A 71 0.39 -1.17 9.27
CA SER A 71 -0.69 -1.41 8.29
C SER A 71 -0.23 -1.08 6.88
N ASN A 72 -1.03 -1.47 5.87
CA ASN A 72 -0.78 -1.02 4.50
C ASN A 72 -0.76 0.51 4.43
N GLU A 73 0.13 1.03 3.59
CA GLU A 73 0.24 2.45 3.28
C GLU A 73 0.20 2.64 1.76
N PHE A 74 -0.60 3.58 1.31
CA PHE A 74 -0.63 3.98 -0.08
C PHE A 74 -0.07 5.39 -0.23
N TYR A 75 0.91 5.53 -1.13
CA TYR A 75 1.53 6.81 -1.44
C TYR A 75 1.41 7.11 -2.92
N ALA A 76 1.06 8.34 -3.26
CA ALA A 76 1.09 8.83 -4.63
C ALA A 76 1.65 10.26 -4.70
N ALA A 77 2.40 10.54 -5.75
CA ALA A 77 2.97 11.85 -6.05
C ALA A 77 2.68 12.26 -7.49
N VAL A 78 2.55 13.57 -7.70
CA VAL A 78 2.35 14.17 -9.02
C VAL A 78 3.22 15.42 -9.16
N ASP A 79 3.78 15.64 -10.37
CA ASP A 79 4.56 16.84 -10.69
C ASP A 79 3.62 18.02 -11.03
N SER A 80 2.77 18.34 -10.09
CA SER A 80 1.87 19.49 -10.17
C SER A 80 1.51 19.97 -8.78
N ARG A 81 1.59 21.27 -8.54
CA ARG A 81 1.10 21.88 -7.29
C ARG A 81 -0.43 21.72 -7.13
N LYS A 82 -1.15 21.62 -8.24
CA LYS A 82 -2.61 21.40 -8.28
C LYS A 82 -2.89 20.07 -8.96
N PRO A 83 -3.05 18.97 -8.21
CA PRO A 83 -3.39 17.68 -8.77
C PRO A 83 -4.66 17.75 -9.62
N GLN A 84 -4.61 17.11 -10.79
CA GLN A 84 -5.76 16.99 -11.67
C GLN A 84 -6.79 15.99 -11.10
N PRO A 85 -8.08 16.07 -11.50
CA PRO A 85 -9.10 15.12 -11.06
C PRO A 85 -8.75 13.66 -11.33
N ALA A 86 -8.04 13.36 -12.42
CA ALA A 86 -7.56 12.02 -12.75
C ALA A 86 -6.64 11.44 -11.66
N PHE A 87 -5.74 12.26 -11.09
CA PHE A 87 -4.90 11.86 -9.95
C PHE A 87 -5.75 11.53 -8.72
N ALA A 88 -6.68 12.41 -8.35
CA ALA A 88 -7.55 12.20 -7.18
C ALA A 88 -8.43 10.94 -7.36
N ASN A 89 -8.95 10.69 -8.56
CA ASN A 89 -9.75 9.50 -8.88
C ASN A 89 -8.92 8.22 -8.78
N MET A 90 -7.70 8.20 -9.31
CA MET A 90 -6.77 7.06 -9.20
C MET A 90 -6.46 6.76 -7.73
N VAL A 91 -6.07 7.77 -6.95
CA VAL A 91 -5.79 7.64 -5.52
C VAL A 91 -7.00 7.10 -4.76
N ALA A 92 -8.19 7.63 -5.04
CA ALA A 92 -9.42 7.19 -4.38
C ALA A 92 -9.78 5.74 -4.74
N SER A 93 -9.61 5.34 -6.00
CA SER A 93 -9.85 3.96 -6.44
C SER A 93 -8.90 2.98 -5.75
N ALA A 94 -7.60 3.30 -5.73
CA ALA A 94 -6.61 2.47 -5.06
C ALA A 94 -6.88 2.37 -3.54
N ALA A 95 -7.13 3.49 -2.88
CA ALA A 95 -7.43 3.50 -1.45
C ALA A 95 -8.72 2.74 -1.11
N ALA A 96 -9.74 2.81 -1.95
CA ALA A 96 -10.99 2.06 -1.78
C ALA A 96 -10.73 0.54 -1.73
N ILE A 97 -9.88 0.04 -2.61
CA ILE A 97 -9.50 -1.38 -2.67
C ILE A 97 -8.63 -1.75 -1.45
N ILE A 98 -7.56 -1.00 -1.22
CA ILE A 98 -6.57 -1.31 -0.16
C ILE A 98 -7.22 -1.33 1.23
N PHE A 99 -8.09 -0.37 1.50
CA PHE A 99 -8.67 -0.17 2.84
C PHE A 99 -10.12 -0.65 2.95
N THR A 100 -10.68 -1.18 1.87
CA THR A 100 -12.05 -1.73 1.83
C THR A 100 -13.09 -0.67 2.27
N ILE A 101 -12.99 0.52 1.68
CA ILE A 101 -13.89 1.65 1.92
C ILE A 101 -14.53 2.05 0.58
N PRO A 102 -15.82 2.41 0.55
CA PRO A 102 -16.46 2.81 -0.70
C PRO A 102 -15.71 3.95 -1.43
N LYS A 103 -15.52 3.81 -2.73
CA LYS A 103 -14.80 4.80 -3.57
C LYS A 103 -15.32 6.23 -3.41
N PRO A 104 -16.65 6.49 -3.35
CA PRO A 104 -17.15 7.86 -3.12
C PRO A 104 -16.67 8.47 -1.80
N ASP A 105 -16.55 7.67 -0.76
CA ASP A 105 -16.06 8.13 0.54
C ASP A 105 -14.55 8.41 0.49
N THR A 106 -13.77 7.52 -0.10
CA THR A 106 -12.32 7.77 -0.28
C THR A 106 -12.08 9.00 -1.14
N LEU A 107 -12.84 9.21 -2.21
CA LEU A 107 -12.74 10.38 -3.07
C LEU A 107 -13.05 11.69 -2.31
N LYS A 108 -14.09 11.68 -1.47
CA LYS A 108 -14.38 12.84 -0.59
C LYS A 108 -13.23 13.13 0.35
N GLY A 109 -12.63 12.10 0.97
CA GLY A 109 -11.46 12.24 1.83
C GLY A 109 -10.26 12.83 1.10
N VAL A 110 -9.93 12.28 -0.06
CA VAL A 110 -8.82 12.74 -0.93
C VAL A 110 -9.02 14.19 -1.35
N ASN A 111 -10.19 14.54 -1.88
CA ASN A 111 -10.50 15.91 -2.31
C ASN A 111 -10.47 16.90 -1.14
N ARG A 112 -10.97 16.49 0.04
CA ARG A 112 -10.91 17.31 1.25
C ARG A 112 -9.46 17.52 1.71
N CYS A 113 -8.61 16.52 1.63
CA CYS A 113 -7.20 16.63 1.98
C CYS A 113 -6.47 17.58 1.03
N ILE A 114 -6.60 17.36 -0.28
CA ILE A 114 -5.98 18.21 -1.31
C ILE A 114 -6.51 19.65 -1.23
N GLY A 115 -7.82 19.81 -1.13
CA GLY A 115 -8.46 21.14 -1.10
C GLY A 115 -8.18 21.95 0.17
N ARG A 116 -7.71 21.31 1.24
CA ARG A 116 -7.31 22.02 2.47
C ARG A 116 -5.90 22.60 2.42
N MET A 117 -5.05 22.13 1.50
CA MET A 117 -3.74 22.72 1.30
C MET A 117 -3.89 24.14 0.73
N GLY A 118 -3.36 25.16 1.42
CA GLY A 118 -3.50 26.54 0.99
C GLY A 118 -2.94 27.55 1.96
N ILE A 119 -3.26 28.80 1.70
CA ILE A 119 -2.72 29.96 2.43
C ILE A 119 -3.00 29.89 3.94
N PHE A 120 -4.15 29.36 4.32
CA PHE A 120 -4.56 29.32 5.74
C PHE A 120 -4.12 28.07 6.50
N ARG A 121 -3.85 26.97 5.82
CA ARG A 121 -3.53 25.67 6.45
C ARG A 121 -2.16 25.11 6.05
N GLY A 122 -1.40 25.88 5.26
CA GLY A 122 -0.07 25.51 4.82
C GLY A 122 -0.08 24.42 3.73
N ASP A 123 1.11 23.94 3.46
CA ASP A 123 1.38 22.96 2.39
C ASP A 123 1.56 21.51 2.92
N ASP A 124 1.30 21.26 4.21
CA ASP A 124 1.28 19.94 4.84
C ASP A 124 0.00 19.82 5.68
N VAL A 125 -0.95 19.05 5.20
CA VAL A 125 -2.26 18.85 5.82
C VAL A 125 -2.42 17.40 6.22
N LYS A 126 -2.73 17.17 7.50
CA LYS A 126 -3.13 15.88 8.03
C LYS A 126 -4.63 15.89 8.27
N LEU A 127 -5.32 14.85 7.85
CA LEU A 127 -6.76 14.71 7.96
C LEU A 127 -7.12 13.27 8.29
N ARG A 128 -7.95 13.08 9.32
CA ARG A 128 -8.65 11.81 9.53
C ARG A 128 -10.04 11.87 8.89
N TYR A 129 -10.31 10.90 8.02
CA TYR A 129 -11.59 10.78 7.35
C TYR A 129 -12.03 9.32 7.28
N ARG A 130 -13.17 9.04 7.89
CA ARG A 130 -13.67 7.65 8.05
C ARG A 130 -12.64 6.74 8.71
N ARG A 131 -11.98 6.03 8.77
CA ARG A 131 -10.91 5.22 9.35
C ARG A 131 -9.58 5.35 8.59
N LEU A 132 -9.46 6.43 7.80
CA LEU A 132 -8.25 6.71 7.05
C LEU A 132 -7.54 7.92 7.63
N ASP A 133 -6.24 7.80 7.79
CA ASP A 133 -5.35 8.92 8.02
C ASP A 133 -4.75 9.33 6.66
N LEU A 134 -5.05 10.55 6.25
CA LEU A 134 -4.57 11.15 5.02
C LEU A 134 -3.58 12.26 5.35
N ARG A 135 -2.43 12.24 4.70
CA ARG A 135 -1.48 13.34 4.71
C ARG A 135 -1.26 13.82 3.30
N CYS A 136 -1.58 15.09 3.05
CA CYS A 136 -1.34 15.75 1.77
C CYS A 136 -0.26 16.79 1.94
N THR A 137 0.76 16.74 1.09
CA THR A 137 1.81 17.76 1.06
C THR A 137 1.95 18.31 -0.33
N ARG A 138 2.38 19.55 -0.45
CA ARG A 138 2.71 20.15 -1.73
C ARG A 138 3.96 21.02 -1.63
N THR A 139 4.63 21.14 -2.74
CA THR A 139 5.75 22.06 -2.95
C THR A 139 5.37 23.08 -4.03
N LYS A 140 6.35 23.84 -4.51
CA LYS A 140 6.14 24.74 -5.65
C LYS A 140 5.75 23.99 -6.93
N THR A 141 6.23 22.76 -7.11
CA THR A 141 6.12 21.99 -8.36
C THR A 141 5.46 20.64 -8.24
N SER A 142 5.15 20.18 -7.04
CA SER A 142 4.62 18.83 -6.82
C SER A 142 3.58 18.80 -5.72
N ALA A 143 2.77 17.75 -5.70
CA ALA A 143 1.91 17.38 -4.59
C ALA A 143 2.02 15.88 -4.31
N THR A 144 1.85 15.50 -3.05
CA THR A 144 1.85 14.10 -2.62
C THR A 144 0.65 13.82 -1.73
N ILE A 145 0.26 12.56 -1.68
CA ILE A 145 -0.72 12.06 -0.73
C ILE A 145 -0.25 10.73 -0.16
N THR A 146 -0.32 10.60 1.15
CA THR A 146 -0.11 9.33 1.87
C THR A 146 -1.40 8.97 2.57
N ILE A 147 -1.82 7.72 2.44
CA ILE A 147 -3.04 7.19 3.07
C ILE A 147 -2.69 5.92 3.81
N SER A 148 -3.10 5.83 5.06
CA SER A 148 -2.98 4.64 5.90
C SER A 148 -4.27 4.42 6.67
N ARG A 149 -4.44 3.21 7.23
CA ARG A 149 -5.55 2.97 8.16
C ARG A 149 -5.20 3.60 9.50
N GLY A 150 -6.06 4.49 9.97
CA GLY A 150 -5.96 5.04 11.31
C GLY A 150 -6.09 3.93 12.36
N LYS A 151 -5.36 4.05 13.45
CA LYS A 151 -5.57 3.20 14.62
C LYS A 151 -6.95 3.52 15.20
N ASP A 152 -7.73 2.49 15.48
CA ASP A 152 -8.93 2.66 16.31
C ASP A 152 -8.42 2.99 17.74
N GLU A 153 -8.69 4.21 18.22
CA GLU A 153 -8.52 4.60 19.62
C GLU A 153 -9.70 4.08 20.41
#